data_adab0048b73302408af3330d3039e85d
#
_entry.id   adab0048b73302408af3330d3039e85d
#
_cell.length_a   1.000
_cell.length_b   1.000
_cell.length_c   1.000
_cell.angle_alpha   90.00
_cell.angle_beta   90.00
_cell.angle_gamma   90.00
#
_symmetry.space_group_name_H-M   'P 1'
#
loop_
_entity.id
_entity.type
_entity.pdbx_description
1 polymer ?
#
loop_
_entity_poly.entity_id
_entity_poly.type
_entity_poly.pdbx_seq_one_letter_code
_entity_poly.pdbx_strand_id
1 'polypeptide(L)'
;MEAAAVVKKIRSEGGTTRKELARLADVSPSTIGRIERGEMDPTWGTMQKILTSTGYQINGRSVVSSGDTSAIRAASAVFEPMFRRTFPSTVENAMTSWIDSWKSTNKQWSDRWKRTGWLVAEAKVDDLVAIAVSAGNAGKIARRAGARIPVEVEGGWRSLIDRLKENDIDYAVSGIVATRPDRSDQTAGAPFVYVNDPQSIVDDLGLERARPGQGVLLLKADAGELEQAEIEGGIQFVPRSRALLDAFSGPGREPDKAEDLLRELVDSAACNNVGSHS
;
A
#
# COMPACT_ATOMS: atom_id res chain seq x y z
N MET A 1 -15.42 -4.42 -24.08
CA MET A 1 -15.33 -4.87 -22.68
C MET A 1 -16.70 -4.72 -22.07
N GLU A 2 -17.25 -5.78 -21.51
CA GLU A 2 -18.59 -5.77 -20.95
C GLU A 2 -18.58 -5.18 -19.53
N ALA A 3 -19.42 -4.20 -19.25
CA ALA A 3 -19.46 -3.50 -17.96
C ALA A 3 -19.74 -4.45 -16.79
N ALA A 4 -20.62 -5.45 -17.00
CA ALA A 4 -20.93 -6.47 -16.00
C ALA A 4 -19.70 -7.26 -15.55
N ALA A 5 -18.86 -7.70 -16.50
CA ALA A 5 -17.63 -8.43 -16.20
C ALA A 5 -16.62 -7.57 -15.44
N VAL A 6 -16.51 -6.29 -15.83
CA VAL A 6 -15.63 -5.32 -15.16
C VAL A 6 -16.04 -5.11 -13.71
N VAL A 7 -17.30 -4.82 -13.45
CA VAL A 7 -17.80 -4.54 -12.09
C VAL A 7 -17.68 -5.77 -11.19
N LYS A 8 -18.00 -6.96 -11.70
CA LYS A 8 -17.77 -8.23 -10.98
C LYS A 8 -16.31 -8.43 -10.60
N LYS A 9 -15.40 -8.21 -11.57
CA LYS A 9 -13.95 -8.35 -11.36
C LYS A 9 -13.45 -7.41 -10.27
N ILE A 10 -13.76 -6.12 -10.39
CA ILE A 10 -13.34 -5.09 -9.40
C ILE A 10 -13.82 -5.46 -7.99
N ARG A 11 -15.10 -5.88 -7.88
CA ARG A 11 -15.66 -6.26 -6.60
C ARG A 11 -14.99 -7.51 -6.01
N SER A 12 -14.73 -8.51 -6.84
CA SER A 12 -14.06 -9.74 -6.42
C SER A 12 -12.61 -9.49 -5.98
N GLU A 13 -11.85 -8.72 -6.77
CA GLU A 13 -10.46 -8.37 -6.44
C GLU A 13 -10.34 -7.48 -5.19
N GLY A 14 -11.35 -6.65 -4.93
CA GLY A 14 -11.42 -5.81 -3.73
C GLY A 14 -12.02 -6.50 -2.52
N GLY A 15 -12.47 -7.76 -2.63
CA GLY A 15 -13.15 -8.48 -1.54
C GLY A 15 -14.44 -7.81 -1.04
N THR A 16 -15.04 -6.91 -1.84
CA THR A 16 -16.16 -6.06 -1.40
C THR A 16 -17.52 -6.66 -1.73
N THR A 17 -18.49 -6.39 -0.86
CA THR A 17 -19.92 -6.66 -1.15
C THR A 17 -20.48 -5.62 -2.14
N ARG A 18 -21.64 -5.91 -2.76
CA ARG A 18 -22.34 -4.93 -3.60
C ARG A 18 -22.68 -3.66 -2.85
N LYS A 19 -23.03 -3.77 -1.57
CA LYS A 19 -23.38 -2.63 -0.71
C LYS A 19 -22.16 -1.74 -0.45
N GLU A 20 -21.02 -2.30 -0.17
CA GLU A 20 -19.78 -1.58 0.04
C GLU A 20 -19.29 -0.92 -1.25
N LEU A 21 -19.27 -1.65 -2.39
CA LEU A 21 -18.91 -1.07 -3.67
C LEU A 21 -19.84 0.11 -4.04
N ALA A 22 -21.13 -0.03 -3.79
CA ALA A 22 -22.10 1.04 -4.02
C ALA A 22 -21.79 2.29 -3.18
N ARG A 23 -21.44 2.10 -1.90
CA ARG A 23 -21.05 3.19 -1.00
C ARG A 23 -19.71 3.83 -1.40
N LEU A 24 -18.71 3.03 -1.76
CA LEU A 24 -17.44 3.54 -2.30
C LEU A 24 -17.67 4.45 -3.51
N ALA A 25 -18.48 4.00 -4.45
CA ALA A 25 -18.73 4.68 -5.73
C ALA A 25 -19.81 5.77 -5.66
N ASP A 26 -20.48 5.93 -4.52
CA ASP A 26 -21.60 6.85 -4.37
C ASP A 26 -22.70 6.59 -5.41
N VAL A 27 -23.16 5.33 -5.46
CA VAL A 27 -24.27 4.86 -6.29
C VAL A 27 -25.19 3.94 -5.48
N SER A 28 -26.36 3.57 -6.01
CA SER A 28 -27.26 2.65 -5.30
C SER A 28 -26.77 1.19 -5.39
N PRO A 29 -26.99 0.36 -4.35
CA PRO A 29 -26.70 -1.08 -4.43
C PRO A 29 -27.48 -1.79 -5.54
N SER A 30 -28.68 -1.33 -5.85
CA SER A 30 -29.47 -1.86 -6.97
C SER A 30 -28.84 -1.54 -8.32
N THR A 31 -28.20 -0.38 -8.47
CA THR A 31 -27.44 -0.02 -9.67
C THR A 31 -26.30 -1.01 -9.90
N ILE A 32 -25.49 -1.29 -8.87
CA ILE A 32 -24.42 -2.29 -8.97
C ILE A 32 -24.99 -3.66 -9.35
N GLY A 33 -26.06 -4.10 -8.68
CA GLY A 33 -26.69 -5.39 -8.97
C GLY A 33 -27.21 -5.51 -10.40
N ARG A 34 -27.85 -4.46 -10.95
CA ARG A 34 -28.35 -4.44 -12.34
C ARG A 34 -27.22 -4.45 -13.36
N ILE A 35 -26.14 -3.72 -13.11
CA ILE A 35 -24.95 -3.77 -13.98
C ILE A 35 -24.34 -5.17 -13.98
N GLU A 36 -24.14 -5.79 -12.82
CA GLU A 36 -23.55 -7.13 -12.71
C GLU A 36 -24.38 -8.22 -13.39
N ARG A 37 -25.70 -8.08 -13.46
CA ARG A 37 -26.58 -9.01 -14.17
C ARG A 37 -26.72 -8.71 -15.65
N GLY A 38 -26.12 -7.61 -16.14
CA GLY A 38 -26.26 -7.17 -17.52
C GLY A 38 -27.64 -6.58 -17.85
N GLU A 39 -28.45 -6.24 -16.83
CA GLU A 39 -29.77 -5.62 -16.98
C GLU A 39 -29.68 -4.11 -17.25
N MET A 40 -28.51 -3.53 -17.08
CA MET A 40 -28.28 -2.10 -17.28
C MET A 40 -26.83 -1.84 -17.71
N ASP A 41 -26.68 -1.13 -18.82
CA ASP A 41 -25.39 -0.54 -19.17
C ASP A 41 -25.20 0.77 -18.38
N PRO A 42 -24.10 0.90 -17.60
CA PRO A 42 -23.85 2.13 -16.86
C PRO A 42 -23.49 3.26 -17.82
N THR A 43 -23.89 4.48 -17.46
CA THR A 43 -23.32 5.66 -18.12
C THR A 43 -21.82 5.72 -17.89
N TRP A 44 -21.08 6.42 -18.77
CA TRP A 44 -19.64 6.65 -18.55
C TRP A 44 -19.35 7.27 -17.19
N GLY A 45 -20.16 8.25 -16.75
CA GLY A 45 -20.00 8.86 -15.43
C GLY A 45 -20.18 7.87 -14.28
N THR A 46 -21.14 6.96 -14.37
CA THR A 46 -21.33 5.89 -13.37
C THR A 46 -20.14 4.93 -13.38
N MET A 47 -19.68 4.52 -14.55
CA MET A 47 -18.53 3.63 -14.67
C MET A 47 -17.26 4.26 -14.14
N GLN A 48 -17.03 5.55 -14.44
CA GLN A 48 -15.88 6.30 -13.94
C GLN A 48 -15.92 6.43 -12.41
N LYS A 49 -17.09 6.69 -11.81
CA LYS A 49 -17.23 6.69 -10.33
C LYS A 49 -16.83 5.34 -9.73
N ILE A 50 -17.27 4.23 -10.29
CA ILE A 50 -16.91 2.88 -9.82
C ILE A 50 -15.41 2.66 -9.93
N LEU A 51 -14.83 2.93 -11.09
CA LEU A 51 -13.40 2.74 -11.33
C LEU A 51 -12.54 3.58 -10.37
N THR A 52 -12.75 4.90 -10.34
CA THR A 52 -11.91 5.79 -9.55
C THR A 52 -12.06 5.58 -8.04
N SER A 53 -13.27 5.21 -7.57
CA SER A 53 -13.51 4.96 -6.16
C SER A 53 -12.88 3.67 -5.64
N THR A 54 -12.54 2.76 -6.53
CA THR A 54 -11.90 1.49 -6.23
C THR A 54 -10.42 1.46 -6.66
N GLY A 55 -9.89 2.58 -7.15
CA GLY A 55 -8.49 2.69 -7.56
C GLY A 55 -8.18 2.02 -8.91
N TYR A 56 -9.17 1.86 -9.77
CA TYR A 56 -8.99 1.33 -11.12
C TYR A 56 -9.14 2.40 -12.19
N GLN A 57 -8.60 2.12 -13.36
CA GLN A 57 -8.73 2.92 -14.58
C GLN A 57 -8.81 2.03 -15.81
N ILE A 58 -9.34 2.58 -16.90
CA ILE A 58 -9.32 1.92 -18.21
C ILE A 58 -8.02 2.30 -18.92
N ASN A 59 -7.32 1.27 -19.41
CA ASN A 59 -6.15 1.43 -20.28
C ASN A 59 -6.39 0.58 -21.54
N GLY A 60 -6.73 1.23 -22.64
CA GLY A 60 -7.14 0.56 -23.86
C GLY A 60 -8.36 -0.32 -23.66
N ARG A 61 -8.20 -1.64 -23.78
CA ARG A 61 -9.26 -2.65 -23.59
C ARG A 61 -9.21 -3.35 -22.22
N SER A 62 -8.37 -2.88 -21.31
CA SER A 62 -8.15 -3.51 -20.00
C SER A 62 -8.51 -2.55 -18.87
N VAL A 63 -9.03 -3.12 -17.78
CA VAL A 63 -9.15 -2.44 -16.50
C VAL A 63 -7.93 -2.80 -15.67
N VAL A 64 -7.24 -1.78 -15.21
CA VAL A 64 -5.99 -1.90 -14.47
C VAL A 64 -6.04 -1.01 -13.23
N SER A 65 -5.22 -1.31 -12.23
CA SER A 65 -5.01 -0.40 -11.09
C SER A 65 -4.56 0.98 -11.58
N SER A 66 -5.02 2.05 -10.92
CA SER A 66 -4.69 3.42 -11.27
C SER A 66 -3.25 3.81 -10.92
N GLY A 67 -2.62 3.13 -9.95
CA GLY A 67 -1.34 3.52 -9.37
C GLY A 67 -1.46 4.76 -8.49
N ASP A 68 -2.64 5.02 -7.92
CA ASP A 68 -2.92 6.18 -7.07
C ASP A 68 -2.28 6.02 -5.68
N THR A 69 -1.09 6.57 -5.52
CA THR A 69 -0.35 6.53 -4.25
C THR A 69 -1.01 7.38 -3.14
N SER A 70 -1.98 8.24 -3.47
CA SER A 70 -2.71 9.01 -2.46
C SER A 70 -3.57 8.11 -1.56
N ALA A 71 -4.04 6.96 -2.07
CA ALA A 71 -4.72 5.95 -1.28
C ALA A 71 -3.80 5.34 -0.20
N ILE A 72 -2.56 5.02 -0.59
CA ILE A 72 -1.54 4.50 0.33
C ILE A 72 -1.27 5.53 1.43
N ARG A 73 -1.07 6.80 1.06
CA ARG A 73 -0.85 7.88 2.03
C ARG A 73 -2.02 8.05 3.00
N ALA A 74 -3.25 8.01 2.50
CA ALA A 74 -4.45 8.10 3.33
C ALA A 74 -4.54 6.93 4.33
N ALA A 75 -4.26 5.70 3.90
CA ALA A 75 -4.26 4.53 4.75
C ALA A 75 -3.10 4.53 5.76
N SER A 76 -1.89 4.98 5.36
CA SER A 76 -0.77 5.13 6.28
C SER A 76 -1.15 6.00 7.49
N ALA A 77 -1.86 7.10 7.26
CA ALA A 77 -2.34 7.95 8.36
C ALA A 77 -3.34 7.26 9.30
N VAL A 78 -4.07 6.25 8.83
CA VAL A 78 -4.97 5.43 9.67
C VAL A 78 -4.17 4.43 10.51
N PHE A 79 -3.15 3.78 9.93
CA PHE A 79 -2.38 2.72 10.59
C PHE A 79 -1.24 3.23 11.45
N GLU A 80 -0.69 4.40 11.17
CA GLU A 80 0.46 4.95 11.89
C GLU A 80 0.29 5.00 13.42
N PRO A 81 -0.85 5.43 13.97
CA PRO A 81 -1.07 5.41 15.43
C PRO A 81 -1.00 4.01 16.04
N MET A 82 -1.36 2.96 15.29
CA MET A 82 -1.29 1.57 15.75
C MET A 82 0.17 1.13 15.87
N PHE A 83 0.96 1.37 14.83
CA PHE A 83 2.38 1.04 14.84
C PHE A 83 3.12 1.76 15.96
N ARG A 84 2.84 3.05 16.21
CA ARG A 84 3.47 3.81 17.30
C ARG A 84 3.15 3.25 18.69
N ARG A 85 1.93 2.76 18.89
CA ARG A 85 1.56 2.13 20.18
C ARG A 85 2.30 0.81 20.38
N THR A 86 2.46 0.02 19.32
CA THR A 86 3.10 -1.29 19.36
C THR A 86 4.64 -1.17 19.37
N PHE A 87 5.18 -0.16 18.68
CA PHE A 87 6.62 0.06 18.52
C PHE A 87 6.93 1.54 18.77
N PRO A 88 7.06 1.98 20.05
CA PRO A 88 7.41 3.35 20.34
C PRO A 88 8.80 3.66 19.80
N SER A 89 8.92 4.64 18.89
CA SER A 89 10.19 5.14 18.38
C SER A 89 10.60 6.39 19.13
N THR A 90 11.91 6.62 19.21
CA THR A 90 12.50 7.80 19.87
C THR A 90 12.41 9.09 19.05
N VAL A 91 11.86 9.05 17.84
CA VAL A 91 11.80 10.20 16.90
C VAL A 91 10.42 10.85 16.94
N GLU A 92 10.13 11.57 18.01
CA GLU A 92 8.77 12.15 18.25
C GLU A 92 8.48 13.45 17.48
N ASN A 93 9.50 14.18 17.01
CA ASN A 93 9.36 15.59 16.65
C ASN A 93 9.17 15.95 15.16
N ALA A 94 9.45 15.04 14.23
CA ALA A 94 9.37 15.37 12.79
C ALA A 94 7.98 15.13 12.16
N MET A 95 7.15 14.32 12.80
CA MET A 95 5.92 13.77 12.17
C MET A 95 4.63 14.56 12.42
N THR A 96 4.59 15.48 13.37
CA THR A 96 3.36 16.22 13.69
C THR A 96 2.97 17.21 12.57
N SER A 97 3.96 17.81 11.92
CA SER A 97 3.70 18.85 10.92
C SER A 97 3.16 18.28 9.59
N TRP A 98 3.53 17.08 9.20
CA TRP A 98 3.05 16.51 7.95
C TRP A 98 1.74 15.73 8.06
N ILE A 99 1.34 15.26 9.24
CA ILE A 99 -0.02 14.74 9.48
C ILE A 99 -1.06 15.83 9.18
N ASP A 100 -0.81 17.09 9.49
CA ASP A 100 -1.74 18.20 9.22
C ASP A 100 -1.74 18.59 7.73
N SER A 101 -0.61 18.55 7.05
CA SER A 101 -0.50 18.70 5.59
C SER A 101 -1.25 17.58 4.84
N TRP A 102 -1.31 16.37 5.40
CA TRP A 102 -1.96 15.21 4.81
C TRP A 102 -3.47 15.22 4.91
N LYS A 103 -4.03 15.83 5.94
CA LYS A 103 -5.50 15.91 6.14
C LYS A 103 -6.21 16.56 4.97
N SER A 104 -5.55 17.49 4.26
CA SER A 104 -6.15 18.17 3.11
C SER A 104 -6.04 17.37 1.80
N THR A 105 -4.93 16.67 1.58
CA THR A 105 -4.62 16.03 0.28
C THR A 105 -5.29 14.66 0.10
N ASN A 106 -5.62 13.97 1.21
CA ASN A 106 -6.13 12.59 1.17
C ASN A 106 -7.60 12.46 1.57
N LYS A 107 -8.32 13.60 1.65
CA LYS A 107 -9.72 13.65 2.08
C LYS A 107 -10.63 12.72 1.25
N GLN A 108 -10.37 12.62 -0.05
CA GLN A 108 -11.21 11.83 -0.96
C GLN A 108 -11.25 10.34 -0.58
N TRP A 109 -10.11 9.72 -0.24
CA TRP A 109 -10.05 8.32 0.19
C TRP A 109 -10.66 8.12 1.57
N SER A 110 -10.32 8.99 2.52
CA SER A 110 -10.91 8.94 3.86
C SER A 110 -12.43 9.09 3.82
N ASP A 111 -12.98 9.98 3.00
CA ASP A 111 -14.43 10.15 2.85
C ASP A 111 -15.10 8.92 2.21
N ARG A 112 -14.44 8.23 1.28
CA ARG A 112 -14.92 6.97 0.72
C ARG A 112 -15.02 5.89 1.80
N TRP A 113 -13.96 5.70 2.60
CA TRP A 113 -13.93 4.70 3.66
C TRP A 113 -14.89 5.02 4.81
N LYS A 114 -15.12 6.31 5.12
CA LYS A 114 -16.17 6.73 6.06
C LYS A 114 -17.57 6.38 5.54
N ARG A 115 -17.86 6.63 4.27
CA ARG A 115 -19.15 6.26 3.66
C ARG A 115 -19.42 4.76 3.67
N THR A 116 -18.39 3.92 3.52
CA THR A 116 -18.55 2.47 3.63
C THR A 116 -18.80 2.01 5.05
N GLY A 117 -18.39 2.80 6.03
CA GLY A 117 -18.40 2.43 7.45
C GLY A 117 -17.14 1.70 7.89
N TRP A 118 -16.08 1.68 7.07
CA TRP A 118 -14.80 1.06 7.43
C TRP A 118 -13.96 1.99 8.32
N LEU A 119 -14.02 3.30 8.07
CA LEU A 119 -13.28 4.30 8.87
C LEU A 119 -14.20 4.93 9.89
N VAL A 120 -14.35 4.26 11.03
CA VAL A 120 -15.14 4.67 12.21
C VAL A 120 -14.29 4.56 13.47
N ALA A 121 -14.74 5.18 14.58
CA ALA A 121 -13.98 5.19 15.84
C ALA A 121 -13.71 3.78 16.38
N GLU A 122 -14.67 2.86 16.22
CA GLU A 122 -14.58 1.47 16.65
C GLU A 122 -14.55 0.52 15.44
N ALA A 123 -13.61 0.78 14.51
CA ALA A 123 -13.41 -0.07 13.33
C ALA A 123 -13.01 -1.48 13.76
N LYS A 124 -13.67 -2.48 13.17
CA LYS A 124 -13.28 -3.89 13.34
C LYS A 124 -12.03 -4.21 12.52
N VAL A 125 -11.34 -5.28 12.87
CA VAL A 125 -10.15 -5.72 12.12
C VAL A 125 -10.44 -5.90 10.63
N ASP A 126 -11.60 -6.45 10.27
CA ASP A 126 -11.99 -6.64 8.87
C ASP A 126 -12.21 -5.32 8.13
N ASP A 127 -12.68 -4.26 8.81
CA ASP A 127 -12.80 -2.92 8.23
C ASP A 127 -11.41 -2.33 7.94
N LEU A 128 -10.45 -2.53 8.84
CA LEU A 128 -9.06 -2.10 8.66
C LEU A 128 -8.38 -2.87 7.53
N VAL A 129 -8.59 -4.17 7.45
CA VAL A 129 -8.14 -5.00 6.32
C VAL A 129 -8.75 -4.48 5.00
N ALA A 130 -10.04 -4.17 4.98
CA ALA A 130 -10.70 -3.62 3.79
C ALA A 130 -10.09 -2.27 3.35
N ILE A 131 -9.73 -1.39 4.30
CA ILE A 131 -8.99 -0.15 4.00
C ILE A 131 -7.63 -0.46 3.39
N ALA A 132 -6.85 -1.38 3.98
CA ALA A 132 -5.51 -1.75 3.52
C ALA A 132 -5.56 -2.37 2.11
N VAL A 133 -6.47 -3.30 1.86
CA VAL A 133 -6.70 -3.91 0.54
C VAL A 133 -7.11 -2.87 -0.49
N SER A 134 -8.04 -1.96 -0.13
CA SER A 134 -8.49 -0.87 -1.01
C SER A 134 -7.32 0.05 -1.40
N ALA A 135 -6.49 0.43 -0.44
CA ALA A 135 -5.32 1.27 -0.66
C ALA A 135 -4.24 0.53 -1.49
N GLY A 136 -3.96 -0.74 -1.17
CA GLY A 136 -3.02 -1.57 -1.90
C GLY A 136 -3.42 -1.79 -3.36
N ASN A 137 -4.71 -2.02 -3.62
CA ASN A 137 -5.21 -2.13 -4.99
C ASN A 137 -5.10 -0.82 -5.78
N ALA A 138 -5.39 0.32 -5.16
CA ALA A 138 -5.28 1.63 -5.80
C ALA A 138 -3.82 2.02 -6.07
N GLY A 139 -2.97 1.87 -5.07
CA GLY A 139 -1.56 2.24 -5.12
C GLY A 139 -0.61 1.16 -5.63
N LYS A 140 -1.12 0.14 -6.32
CA LYS A 140 -0.38 -1.07 -6.71
C LYS A 140 0.99 -0.76 -7.29
N ILE A 141 2.04 -1.24 -6.65
CA ILE A 141 3.46 -1.04 -7.03
C ILE A 141 3.71 -1.36 -8.52
N ALA A 142 3.04 -2.39 -9.06
CA ALA A 142 3.12 -2.74 -10.47
C ALA A 142 2.64 -1.64 -11.44
N ARG A 143 1.89 -0.64 -10.96
CA ARG A 143 1.32 0.46 -11.74
C ARG A 143 1.82 1.84 -11.30
N ARG A 144 2.74 1.87 -10.35
CA ARG A 144 3.37 3.10 -9.93
C ARG A 144 4.03 3.81 -11.11
N ALA A 145 3.90 5.12 -11.17
CA ALA A 145 4.59 5.93 -12.17
C ALA A 145 6.12 5.90 -11.92
N GLY A 146 6.89 5.95 -13.01
CA GLY A 146 8.34 5.91 -12.95
C GLY A 146 8.93 4.51 -13.13
N ALA A 147 10.25 4.45 -13.04
CA ALA A 147 10.97 3.21 -13.25
C ALA A 147 10.78 2.24 -12.06
N ARG A 148 10.63 0.98 -12.40
CA ARG A 148 10.68 -0.14 -11.47
C ARG A 148 11.52 -1.24 -12.11
N ILE A 149 12.57 -1.67 -11.46
CA ILE A 149 13.54 -2.59 -12.04
C ILE A 149 13.84 -3.68 -11.01
N PRO A 150 13.50 -4.95 -11.31
CA PRO A 150 13.97 -6.06 -10.50
C PRO A 150 15.46 -6.28 -10.77
N VAL A 151 16.24 -6.40 -9.71
CA VAL A 151 17.70 -6.64 -9.79
C VAL A 151 18.09 -7.88 -9.02
N GLU A 152 19.02 -8.64 -9.59
CA GLU A 152 19.66 -9.77 -8.94
C GLU A 152 20.94 -9.27 -8.27
N VAL A 153 21.14 -9.60 -7.01
CA VAL A 153 22.31 -9.17 -6.25
C VAL A 153 22.86 -10.38 -5.49
N GLU A 154 24.10 -10.71 -5.73
CA GLU A 154 24.81 -11.73 -4.97
C GLU A 154 24.88 -11.30 -3.49
N GLY A 155 24.56 -12.22 -2.58
CA GLY A 155 24.43 -11.88 -1.15
C GLY A 155 23.10 -11.26 -0.76
N GLY A 156 22.15 -11.08 -1.71
CA GLY A 156 20.80 -10.65 -1.47
C GLY A 156 20.64 -9.14 -1.26
N TRP A 157 19.48 -8.74 -0.73
CA TRP A 157 19.12 -7.34 -0.62
C TRP A 157 20.03 -6.51 0.29
N ARG A 158 20.66 -7.12 1.32
CA ARG A 158 21.59 -6.42 2.22
C ARG A 158 22.86 -6.00 1.50
N SER A 159 23.41 -6.87 0.65
CA SER A 159 24.51 -6.51 -0.21
C SER A 159 24.18 -5.34 -1.15
N LEU A 160 22.95 -5.27 -1.64
CA LEU A 160 22.50 -4.10 -2.39
C LEU A 160 22.54 -2.83 -1.53
N ILE A 161 22.02 -2.90 -0.30
CA ILE A 161 22.02 -1.76 0.61
C ILE A 161 23.45 -1.29 0.93
N ASP A 162 24.37 -2.22 1.15
CA ASP A 162 25.78 -1.86 1.40
C ASP A 162 26.39 -1.16 0.18
N ARG A 163 26.14 -1.65 -1.04
CA ARG A 163 26.57 -0.99 -2.28
C ARG A 163 25.96 0.41 -2.46
N LEU A 164 24.68 0.61 -2.12
CA LEU A 164 24.04 1.93 -2.17
C LEU A 164 24.71 2.89 -1.19
N LYS A 165 25.02 2.46 0.04
CA LYS A 165 25.72 3.25 1.05
C LYS A 165 27.14 3.62 0.61
N GLU A 166 27.90 2.66 0.09
CA GLU A 166 29.26 2.87 -0.39
C GLU A 166 29.36 3.91 -1.51
N ASN A 167 28.28 4.12 -2.25
CA ASN A 167 28.17 5.10 -3.33
C ASN A 167 27.37 6.34 -2.97
N ASP A 168 27.08 6.59 -1.70
CA ASP A 168 26.33 7.77 -1.23
C ASP A 168 24.95 7.91 -1.90
N ILE A 169 24.28 6.79 -2.18
CA ILE A 169 22.96 6.77 -2.84
C ILE A 169 21.87 6.74 -1.77
N ASP A 170 20.96 7.72 -1.80
CA ASP A 170 19.78 7.76 -0.94
C ASP A 170 18.84 6.61 -1.29
N TYR A 171 18.36 5.90 -0.26
CA TYR A 171 17.44 4.78 -0.40
C TYR A 171 16.49 4.66 0.78
N ALA A 172 15.39 3.91 0.61
CA ALA A 172 14.56 3.45 1.71
C ALA A 172 14.01 2.04 1.42
N VAL A 173 14.19 1.12 2.38
CA VAL A 173 13.68 -0.25 2.30
C VAL A 173 12.21 -0.29 2.68
N SER A 174 11.40 -1.03 1.92
CA SER A 174 9.95 -1.20 2.12
C SER A 174 9.50 -2.65 1.94
N GLY A 175 8.19 -2.89 2.02
CA GLY A 175 7.57 -4.21 1.95
C GLY A 175 7.56 -4.92 3.30
N ILE A 176 7.22 -6.21 3.31
CA ILE A 176 7.00 -6.95 4.55
C ILE A 176 8.23 -6.95 5.48
N VAL A 177 9.44 -6.95 4.93
CA VAL A 177 10.68 -6.91 5.74
C VAL A 177 10.84 -5.62 6.53
N ALA A 178 10.29 -4.51 6.04
CA ALA A 178 10.36 -3.21 6.67
C ALA A 178 9.24 -2.96 7.70
N THR A 179 8.27 -3.85 7.82
CA THR A 179 7.24 -3.78 8.86
C THR A 179 7.81 -4.15 10.24
N ARG A 180 8.82 -5.01 10.26
CA ARG A 180 9.53 -5.47 11.46
C ARG A 180 11.05 -5.41 11.22
N PRO A 181 11.66 -4.21 11.17
CA PRO A 181 13.09 -4.03 10.94
C PRO A 181 13.94 -4.82 11.94
N ASP A 182 13.47 -4.92 13.19
CA ASP A 182 14.09 -5.71 14.29
C ASP A 182 14.19 -7.21 13.98
N ARG A 183 13.38 -7.72 13.04
CA ARG A 183 13.35 -9.12 12.60
C ARG A 183 13.52 -9.29 11.10
N SER A 184 14.06 -8.29 10.42
CA SER A 184 14.19 -8.30 8.96
C SER A 184 15.03 -9.46 8.43
N ASP A 185 15.95 -10.00 9.22
CA ASP A 185 16.74 -11.20 8.89
C ASP A 185 15.93 -12.49 8.88
N GLN A 186 14.84 -12.53 9.67
CA GLN A 186 13.97 -13.70 9.80
C GLN A 186 12.78 -13.64 8.86
N THR A 187 12.54 -12.49 8.22
CA THR A 187 11.39 -12.27 7.35
C THR A 187 11.68 -12.80 5.95
N ALA A 188 10.97 -13.84 5.56
CA ALA A 188 11.07 -14.38 4.20
C ALA A 188 10.40 -13.43 3.20
N GLY A 189 11.15 -12.98 2.20
CA GLY A 189 10.69 -12.11 1.12
C GLY A 189 11.80 -11.24 0.59
N ALA A 190 11.63 -10.74 -0.63
CA ALA A 190 12.51 -9.72 -1.20
C ALA A 190 11.88 -8.35 -0.92
N PRO A 191 12.63 -7.40 -0.34
CA PRO A 191 12.11 -6.07 -0.10
C PRO A 191 11.92 -5.29 -1.40
N PHE A 192 11.15 -4.22 -1.29
CA PHE A 192 11.18 -3.11 -2.25
C PHE A 192 12.20 -2.08 -1.77
N VAL A 193 12.96 -1.51 -2.68
CA VAL A 193 13.93 -0.46 -2.33
C VAL A 193 13.61 0.78 -3.15
N TYR A 194 13.21 1.83 -2.47
CA TYR A 194 12.98 3.14 -3.05
C TYR A 194 14.31 3.85 -3.25
N VAL A 195 14.46 4.45 -4.43
CA VAL A 195 15.65 5.23 -4.84
C VAL A 195 15.21 6.36 -5.76
N ASN A 196 16.04 7.38 -5.95
CA ASN A 196 15.70 8.52 -6.81
C ASN A 196 15.58 8.13 -8.29
N ASP A 197 16.54 7.40 -8.83
CA ASP A 197 16.56 6.94 -10.23
C ASP A 197 17.03 5.48 -10.33
N PRO A 198 16.09 4.51 -10.38
CA PRO A 198 16.43 3.09 -10.52
C PRO A 198 17.26 2.76 -11.74
N GLN A 199 17.06 3.47 -12.88
CA GLN A 199 17.79 3.17 -14.10
C GLN A 199 19.27 3.58 -13.99
N SER A 200 19.53 4.81 -13.54
CA SER A 200 20.90 5.29 -13.32
C SER A 200 21.64 4.35 -12.37
N ILE A 201 21.03 3.95 -11.26
CA ILE A 201 21.63 3.07 -10.27
C ILE A 201 21.99 1.69 -10.85
N VAL A 202 21.11 1.11 -11.68
CA VAL A 202 21.39 -0.16 -12.34
C VAL A 202 22.60 -0.03 -13.26
N ASP A 203 22.67 1.06 -14.03
CA ASP A 203 23.76 1.29 -14.97
C ASP A 203 25.08 1.63 -14.25
N ASP A 204 25.04 2.52 -13.24
CA ASP A 204 26.22 2.99 -12.49
C ASP A 204 26.84 1.89 -11.62
N LEU A 205 26.01 1.07 -10.98
CA LEU A 205 26.47 -0.05 -10.16
C LEU A 205 26.65 -1.37 -10.93
N GLY A 206 26.34 -1.41 -12.22
CA GLY A 206 26.43 -2.63 -13.05
C GLY A 206 25.56 -3.76 -12.49
N LEU A 207 24.31 -3.46 -12.07
CA LEU A 207 23.41 -4.47 -11.52
C LEU A 207 22.76 -5.29 -12.62
N GLU A 208 22.72 -6.60 -12.43
CA GLU A 208 22.01 -7.49 -13.34
C GLU A 208 20.50 -7.41 -13.10
N ARG A 209 19.72 -7.38 -14.18
CA ARG A 209 18.25 -7.40 -14.10
C ARG A 209 17.76 -8.80 -13.78
N ALA A 210 16.98 -8.93 -12.73
CA ALA A 210 16.31 -10.15 -12.37
C ALA A 210 15.08 -10.41 -13.26
N ARG A 211 14.63 -11.66 -13.30
CA ARG A 211 13.35 -12.01 -13.92
C ARG A 211 12.18 -11.40 -13.12
N PRO A 212 11.05 -11.10 -13.79
CA PRO A 212 9.86 -10.61 -13.09
C PRO A 212 9.46 -11.53 -11.91
N GLY A 213 9.30 -10.95 -10.73
CA GLY A 213 8.98 -11.69 -9.51
C GLY A 213 10.16 -12.31 -8.78
N GLN A 214 11.39 -12.08 -9.24
CA GLN A 214 12.63 -12.49 -8.59
C GLN A 214 13.49 -11.28 -8.23
N GLY A 215 14.46 -11.49 -7.33
CA GLY A 215 15.40 -10.46 -6.91
C GLY A 215 14.77 -9.35 -6.06
N VAL A 216 15.50 -8.25 -5.94
CA VAL A 216 15.09 -7.04 -5.21
C VAL A 216 14.45 -6.06 -6.18
N LEU A 217 13.31 -5.49 -5.83
CA LEU A 217 12.62 -4.54 -6.69
C LEU A 217 13.06 -3.11 -6.35
N LEU A 218 13.84 -2.50 -7.25
CA LEU A 218 14.12 -1.06 -7.19
C LEU A 218 12.91 -0.28 -7.70
N LEU A 219 12.50 0.73 -6.96
CA LEU A 219 11.35 1.59 -7.27
C LEU A 219 11.78 3.06 -7.25
N LYS A 220 11.29 3.83 -8.22
CA LYS A 220 11.44 5.28 -8.15
C LYS A 220 10.65 5.83 -6.95
N ALA A 221 11.34 6.58 -6.11
CA ALA A 221 10.73 7.27 -4.97
C ALA A 221 9.84 8.42 -5.45
N ASP A 222 8.69 8.61 -4.80
CA ASP A 222 7.92 9.85 -4.87
C ASP A 222 8.50 10.87 -3.87
N ALA A 223 8.14 12.15 -4.05
CA ALA A 223 8.57 13.20 -3.14
C ALA A 223 8.22 12.87 -1.68
N GLY A 224 9.20 12.97 -0.80
CA GLY A 224 9.07 12.74 0.64
C GLY A 224 9.24 11.30 1.09
N GLU A 225 9.34 10.31 0.21
CA GLU A 225 9.48 8.89 0.64
C GLU A 225 10.86 8.58 1.20
N LEU A 226 11.92 9.17 0.65
CA LEU A 226 13.27 9.03 1.17
C LEU A 226 13.50 9.92 2.41
N GLU A 227 12.88 11.11 2.42
CA GLU A 227 12.99 12.07 3.54
C GLU A 227 12.32 11.55 4.83
N GLN A 228 11.35 10.66 4.72
CA GLN A 228 10.61 10.08 5.84
C GLN A 228 11.20 8.75 6.32
N ALA A 229 12.30 8.30 5.73
CA ALA A 229 12.91 7.05 6.10
C ALA A 229 13.50 7.14 7.52
N GLU A 230 13.27 6.08 8.29
CA GLU A 230 13.78 5.90 9.66
C GLU A 230 14.99 4.98 9.63
N ILE A 231 16.01 5.28 10.43
CA ILE A 231 17.22 4.45 10.51
C ILE A 231 17.08 3.46 11.65
N GLU A 232 17.11 2.17 11.34
CA GLU A 232 17.14 1.09 12.31
C GLU A 232 18.24 0.08 11.93
N GLY A 233 19.13 -0.25 12.86
CA GLY A 233 20.28 -1.12 12.60
C GLY A 233 21.20 -0.62 11.48
N GLY A 234 21.30 0.71 11.27
CA GLY A 234 22.09 1.31 10.20
C GLY A 234 21.49 1.19 8.80
N ILE A 235 20.24 0.75 8.66
CA ILE A 235 19.50 0.66 7.40
C ILE A 235 18.36 1.66 7.44
N GLN A 236 18.09 2.31 6.31
CA GLN A 236 16.97 3.23 6.14
C GLN A 236 15.73 2.46 5.70
N PHE A 237 14.64 2.57 6.48
CA PHE A 237 13.35 1.95 6.20
C PHE A 237 12.28 3.03 6.03
N VAL A 238 11.31 2.79 5.16
CA VAL A 238 10.10 3.61 5.16
C VAL A 238 9.33 3.42 6.48
N PRO A 239 8.45 4.36 6.88
CA PRO A 239 7.59 4.17 8.05
C PRO A 239 6.84 2.82 7.99
N ARG A 240 6.69 2.13 9.13
CA ARG A 240 6.13 0.78 9.20
C ARG A 240 4.71 0.68 8.62
N SER A 241 3.89 1.70 8.83
CA SER A 241 2.54 1.80 8.23
C SER A 241 2.60 1.82 6.70
N ARG A 242 3.59 2.52 6.14
CA ARG A 242 3.84 2.55 4.72
C ARG A 242 4.33 1.19 4.20
N ALA A 243 5.28 0.58 4.88
CA ALA A 243 5.82 -0.74 4.54
C ALA A 243 4.72 -1.81 4.46
N LEU A 244 3.79 -1.81 5.43
CA LEU A 244 2.63 -2.69 5.43
C LEU A 244 1.78 -2.51 4.17
N LEU A 245 1.44 -1.28 3.82
CA LEU A 245 0.59 -0.98 2.66
C LEU A 245 1.28 -1.29 1.33
N ASP A 246 2.58 -1.09 1.25
CA ASP A 246 3.37 -1.49 0.09
C ASP A 246 3.36 -3.03 -0.05
N ALA A 247 3.39 -3.79 1.04
CA ALA A 247 3.23 -5.24 1.02
C ALA A 247 1.83 -5.64 0.52
N PHE A 248 0.75 -4.96 0.94
CA PHE A 248 -0.60 -5.15 0.37
C PHE A 248 -0.68 -4.88 -1.14
N SER A 249 0.18 -4.01 -1.66
CA SER A 249 0.27 -3.70 -3.09
C SER A 249 1.27 -4.57 -3.84
N GLY A 250 2.02 -5.40 -3.14
CA GLY A 250 3.10 -6.22 -3.63
C GLY A 250 2.66 -7.39 -4.51
N PRO A 251 3.61 -8.09 -5.14
CA PRO A 251 3.34 -9.27 -5.95
C PRO A 251 3.22 -10.55 -5.11
N GLY A 252 2.62 -11.57 -5.70
CA GLY A 252 2.59 -12.92 -5.14
C GLY A 252 1.81 -13.01 -3.83
N ARG A 253 2.43 -13.54 -2.79
CA ARG A 253 1.84 -13.75 -1.46
C ARG A 253 2.11 -12.63 -0.46
N GLU A 254 2.70 -11.52 -0.89
CA GLU A 254 2.96 -10.38 -0.01
C GLU A 254 1.66 -9.81 0.61
N PRO A 255 0.54 -9.67 -0.15
CA PRO A 255 -0.72 -9.21 0.43
C PRO A 255 -1.26 -10.12 1.55
N ASP A 256 -1.15 -11.45 1.39
CA ASP A 256 -1.61 -12.42 2.40
C ASP A 256 -0.82 -12.25 3.70
N LYS A 257 0.51 -12.16 3.60
CA LYS A 257 1.39 -11.94 4.75
C LYS A 257 1.13 -10.59 5.44
N ALA A 258 0.83 -9.55 4.64
CA ALA A 258 0.49 -8.23 5.16
C ALA A 258 -0.84 -8.25 5.92
N GLU A 259 -1.82 -9.01 5.44
CA GLU A 259 -3.10 -9.19 6.14
C GLU A 259 -2.90 -9.93 7.47
N ASP A 260 -2.17 -11.05 7.49
CA ASP A 260 -1.85 -11.80 8.71
C ASP A 260 -1.19 -10.88 9.74
N LEU A 261 -0.18 -10.11 9.33
CA LEU A 261 0.51 -9.16 10.20
C LEU A 261 -0.43 -8.06 10.73
N LEU A 262 -1.30 -7.51 9.88
CA LEU A 262 -2.24 -6.48 10.31
C LEU A 262 -3.21 -7.03 11.36
N ARG A 263 -3.69 -8.26 11.21
CA ARG A 263 -4.54 -8.92 12.20
C ARG A 263 -3.82 -9.12 13.53
N GLU A 264 -2.57 -9.58 13.51
CA GLU A 264 -1.73 -9.71 14.71
C GLU A 264 -1.51 -8.38 15.43
N LEU A 265 -1.30 -7.28 14.68
CA LEU A 265 -1.11 -5.95 15.25
C LEU A 265 -2.37 -5.43 15.94
N VAL A 266 -3.54 -5.65 15.35
CA VAL A 266 -4.83 -5.26 15.94
C VAL A 266 -5.09 -6.04 17.23
N ASP A 267 -4.89 -7.35 17.22
CA ASP A 267 -5.09 -8.22 18.39
C ASP A 267 -4.12 -7.83 19.53
N SER A 268 -2.86 -7.56 19.21
CA SER A 268 -1.86 -7.11 20.18
C SER A 268 -2.21 -5.75 20.80
N ALA A 269 -2.74 -4.81 20.01
CA ALA A 269 -3.17 -3.51 20.48
C ALA A 269 -4.40 -3.61 21.40
N ALA A 270 -5.30 -4.56 21.15
CA ALA A 270 -6.47 -4.82 21.99
C ALA A 270 -6.07 -5.41 23.36
N CYS A 271 -5.11 -6.34 23.39
CA CYS A 271 -4.61 -6.94 24.64
C CYS A 271 -3.92 -5.91 25.56
N ASN A 272 -3.17 -4.97 24.99
CA ASN A 272 -2.47 -3.93 25.77
C ASN A 272 -3.44 -2.90 26.40
N ASN A 273 -4.62 -2.69 25.83
CA ASN A 273 -5.64 -1.80 26.42
C ASN A 273 -6.36 -2.41 27.62
N VAL A 274 -6.41 -3.72 27.75
CA VAL A 274 -7.06 -4.42 28.89
C VAL A 274 -6.16 -4.44 30.13
N GLY A 275 -4.83 -4.44 29.95
CA GLY A 275 -3.86 -4.47 31.05
C GLY A 275 -3.62 -3.12 31.75
N SER A 276 -4.05 -2.00 31.19
CA SER A 276 -3.84 -0.65 31.75
C SER A 276 -4.95 -0.14 32.68
N HIS A 277 -5.98 -0.96 32.94
CA HIS A 277 -7.10 -0.65 33.84
C HIS A 277 -7.19 -1.57 35.10
N SER A 278 -6.08 -2.22 35.47
CA SER A 278 -6.00 -3.06 36.66
C SER A 278 -5.13 -2.42 37.73
#